data_deb7a205fafd498c20464d0a4d4af96c
#
_entry.id   deb7a205fafd498c20464d0a4d4af96c
#
_cell.length_a   1.000
_cell.length_b   1.000
_cell.length_c   1.000
_cell.angle_alpha   90.00
_cell.angle_beta   90.00
_cell.angle_gamma   90.00
#
_symmetry.space_group_name_H-M   'P 1'
#
loop_
_entity.id
_entity.type
_entity.pdbx_description
1 polymer ?
#
loop_
_entity_poly.entity_id
_entity_poly.type
_entity_poly.pdbx_seq_one_letter_code
_entity_poly.pdbx_strand_id
1 'polypeptide(L)'
;FGHLTVTFFFDHKNRNGGDGRVMKNMSFTQAVDDALSQAMADDPRIVVFGEDIPLLRRDLLVRFGPDRVKGTPISESAFLGAGVAAAMAGLRPVVEIYMVDFLGVCMDALLNHAAKVEAFSGGKWTAPVVVRAPCGGGYGDGGQHEQSLWGWLGHIPGLTVIVPSTPADAGGLMLAALQHDGPVIFLEHKLLSESWLEFLGAGGRKNIEYDVPAEGTRGPVPSKWEPLSFGKAAIRRKGTDVTVVSVGVGVHRALEAAELRIKYIRPLW
;
A
#
# COMPACT_ATOMS: atom_id res chain seq x y z
N PHE A 1 -4.90 22.22 -13.08
CA PHE A 1 -4.71 22.30 -11.62
C PHE A 1 -4.75 20.88 -11.10
N GLY A 2 -3.56 20.30 -10.83
CA GLY A 2 -3.44 18.96 -10.29
C GLY A 2 -4.07 18.91 -8.90
N HIS A 3 -5.04 18.05 -8.70
CA HIS A 3 -5.55 17.73 -7.38
C HIS A 3 -4.48 16.92 -6.64
N LEU A 4 -3.89 17.50 -5.59
CA LEU A 4 -3.14 16.76 -4.62
C LEU A 4 -4.14 15.85 -3.89
N THR A 5 -4.28 14.62 -4.35
CA THR A 5 -5.09 13.64 -3.66
C THR A 5 -4.18 12.87 -2.72
N VAL A 6 -3.88 13.46 -1.57
CA VAL A 6 -3.43 12.67 -0.42
C VAL A 6 -4.67 11.96 0.09
N THR A 7 -4.85 10.72 -0.32
CA THR A 7 -6.05 9.97 0.01
C THR A 7 -5.90 9.42 1.41
N PHE A 8 -6.50 10.13 2.36
CA PHE A 8 -6.72 9.65 3.71
C PHE A 8 -8.05 8.89 3.74
N PHE A 9 -8.01 7.57 3.87
CA PHE A 9 -8.95 6.61 4.44
C PHE A 9 -10.43 6.56 4.09
N PHE A 10 -10.89 5.33 4.11
CA PHE A 10 -12.11 4.78 3.57
C PHE A 10 -13.17 4.58 4.63
N ASP A 11 -14.40 4.98 4.30
CA ASP A 11 -15.61 4.72 5.07
C ASP A 11 -16.10 3.29 4.79
N HIS A 12 -15.84 2.37 5.70
CA HIS A 12 -16.74 1.25 5.88
C HIS A 12 -17.95 1.74 6.66
N LYS A 13 -18.94 2.33 5.97
CA LYS A 13 -20.27 2.41 6.53
C LYS A 13 -20.63 1.02 7.04
N ASN A 14 -20.69 0.91 8.39
CA ASN A 14 -21.46 -0.07 9.14
C ASN A 14 -21.98 -1.26 8.32
N ARG A 15 -21.10 -2.21 7.96
CA ARG A 15 -21.52 -3.53 7.47
C ARG A 15 -21.83 -4.47 8.63
N ASN A 16 -22.28 -3.93 9.77
CA ASN A 16 -22.98 -4.68 10.82
C ASN A 16 -24.48 -4.86 10.50
N GLY A 17 -24.88 -4.71 9.24
CA GLY A 17 -26.16 -5.17 8.75
C GLY A 17 -25.95 -6.57 8.15
N GLY A 18 -26.60 -7.57 8.72
CA GLY A 18 -26.49 -8.98 8.37
C GLY A 18 -26.79 -9.33 6.90
N ASP A 19 -25.83 -9.06 6.05
CA ASP A 19 -25.69 -9.69 4.74
C ASP A 19 -24.74 -10.87 4.97
N GLY A 20 -25.19 -12.10 4.77
CA GLY A 20 -24.51 -13.35 5.10
C GLY A 20 -23.20 -13.60 4.32
N ARG A 21 -22.39 -12.54 4.12
CA ARG A 21 -21.07 -12.63 3.49
C ARG A 21 -20.10 -13.32 4.44
N VAL A 22 -19.56 -14.43 3.98
CA VAL A 22 -18.48 -15.13 4.67
C VAL A 22 -17.29 -14.18 4.78
N MET A 23 -16.92 -13.79 6.00
CA MET A 23 -15.72 -13.01 6.28
C MET A 23 -14.56 -13.96 6.48
N LYS A 24 -13.44 -13.70 5.81
CA LYS A 24 -12.17 -14.37 6.06
C LYS A 24 -11.36 -13.54 7.05
N ASN A 25 -10.43 -14.16 7.78
CA ASN A 25 -9.47 -13.43 8.60
C ASN A 25 -8.09 -13.54 7.94
N MET A 26 -7.55 -12.45 7.47
CA MET A 26 -6.28 -12.40 6.75
C MET A 26 -5.29 -11.47 7.42
N SER A 27 -4.00 -11.75 7.23
CA SER A 27 -2.95 -10.76 7.51
C SER A 27 -2.99 -9.62 6.47
N PHE A 28 -2.27 -8.55 6.77
CA PHE A 28 -2.19 -7.39 5.88
C PHE A 28 -1.66 -7.79 4.49
N THR A 29 -0.52 -8.49 4.45
CA THR A 29 0.08 -8.94 3.17
C THR A 29 -0.80 -9.94 2.44
N GLN A 30 -1.40 -10.90 3.15
CA GLN A 30 -2.34 -11.86 2.55
C GLN A 30 -3.52 -11.16 1.88
N ALA A 31 -4.05 -10.09 2.49
CA ALA A 31 -5.17 -9.34 1.93
C ALA A 31 -4.78 -8.61 0.63
N VAL A 32 -3.58 -8.02 0.58
CA VAL A 32 -3.06 -7.38 -0.64
C VAL A 32 -2.87 -8.41 -1.75
N ASP A 33 -2.24 -9.54 -1.45
CA ASP A 33 -1.91 -10.56 -2.45
C ASP A 33 -3.18 -11.31 -2.93
N ASP A 34 -4.17 -11.53 -2.07
CA ASP A 34 -5.47 -12.12 -2.45
C ASP A 34 -6.25 -11.17 -3.38
N ALA A 35 -6.27 -9.87 -3.09
CA ALA A 35 -6.87 -8.86 -3.96
C ALA A 35 -6.16 -8.75 -5.31
N LEU A 36 -4.82 -8.75 -5.31
CA LEU A 36 -4.01 -8.77 -6.51
C LEU A 36 -4.25 -10.04 -7.34
N SER A 37 -4.32 -11.19 -6.69
CA SER A 37 -4.62 -12.47 -7.32
C SER A 37 -6.01 -12.49 -7.95
N GLN A 38 -7.04 -11.89 -7.30
CA GLN A 38 -8.36 -11.71 -7.89
C GLN A 38 -8.27 -10.83 -9.15
N ALA A 39 -7.63 -9.68 -9.07
CA ALA A 39 -7.49 -8.75 -10.21
C ALA A 39 -6.74 -9.37 -11.39
N MET A 40 -5.65 -10.11 -11.12
CA MET A 40 -4.89 -10.82 -12.16
C MET A 40 -5.69 -11.91 -12.85
N ALA A 41 -6.64 -12.53 -12.17
CA ALA A 41 -7.54 -13.50 -12.78
C ALA A 41 -8.55 -12.83 -13.74
N ASP A 42 -8.99 -11.62 -13.41
CA ASP A 42 -9.98 -10.87 -14.16
C ASP A 42 -9.38 -10.05 -15.32
N ASP A 43 -8.10 -9.60 -15.20
CA ASP A 43 -7.43 -8.79 -16.22
C ASP A 43 -6.04 -9.36 -16.59
N PRO A 44 -5.88 -9.91 -17.82
CA PRO A 44 -4.61 -10.46 -18.29
C PRO A 44 -3.50 -9.41 -18.48
N ARG A 45 -3.81 -8.12 -18.50
CA ARG A 45 -2.85 -7.02 -18.64
C ARG A 45 -2.04 -6.76 -17.37
N ILE A 46 -2.51 -7.26 -16.21
CA ILE A 46 -1.81 -7.08 -14.93
C ILE A 46 -0.60 -8.01 -14.90
N VAL A 47 0.58 -7.44 -14.75
CA VAL A 47 1.86 -8.13 -14.59
C VAL A 47 2.56 -7.62 -13.33
N VAL A 48 3.28 -8.49 -12.63
CA VAL A 48 3.99 -8.16 -11.39
C VAL A 48 5.47 -8.40 -11.61
N PHE A 49 6.32 -7.44 -11.31
CA PHE A 49 7.76 -7.62 -11.41
C PHE A 49 8.55 -6.69 -10.49
N GLY A 50 9.78 -7.07 -10.23
CA GLY A 50 10.72 -6.40 -9.35
C GLY A 50 11.80 -7.38 -8.89
N GLU A 51 12.66 -6.93 -8.00
CA GLU A 51 13.68 -7.77 -7.38
C GLU A 51 13.03 -8.90 -6.57
N ASP A 52 13.54 -10.12 -6.71
CA ASP A 52 13.12 -11.33 -5.98
C ASP A 52 11.61 -11.69 -6.02
N ILE A 53 10.84 -11.07 -6.90
CA ILE A 53 9.40 -11.29 -7.00
C ILE A 53 8.99 -12.75 -7.18
N PRO A 54 9.67 -13.58 -7.99
CA PRO A 54 9.33 -15.00 -8.09
C PRO A 54 9.41 -15.77 -6.76
N LEU A 55 10.29 -15.34 -5.85
CA LEU A 55 10.41 -15.91 -4.51
C LEU A 55 9.34 -15.33 -3.56
N LEU A 56 9.21 -14.00 -3.54
CA LEU A 56 8.34 -13.28 -2.62
C LEU A 56 6.85 -13.45 -2.96
N ARG A 57 6.52 -13.65 -4.24
CA ARG A 57 5.15 -13.84 -4.75
C ARG A 57 4.98 -15.22 -5.38
N ARG A 58 5.49 -16.25 -4.71
CA ARG A 58 5.50 -17.63 -5.21
C ARG A 58 4.11 -18.12 -5.60
N ASP A 59 3.09 -17.81 -4.81
CA ASP A 59 1.72 -18.25 -5.08
C ASP A 59 1.15 -17.60 -6.34
N LEU A 60 1.46 -16.32 -6.60
CA LEU A 60 1.13 -15.65 -7.85
C LEU A 60 1.90 -16.26 -9.03
N LEU A 61 3.19 -16.56 -8.85
CA LEU A 61 3.99 -17.22 -9.88
C LEU A 61 3.42 -18.59 -10.26
N VAL A 62 3.07 -19.41 -9.27
CA VAL A 62 2.48 -20.74 -9.50
C VAL A 62 1.14 -20.63 -10.24
N ARG A 63 0.33 -19.64 -9.90
CA ARG A 63 -1.00 -19.45 -10.47
C ARG A 63 -0.99 -18.82 -11.86
N PHE A 64 -0.13 -17.85 -12.12
CA PHE A 64 -0.17 -17.01 -13.33
C PHE A 64 1.03 -17.18 -14.27
N GLY A 65 2.05 -17.88 -13.82
CA GLY A 65 3.23 -18.23 -14.62
C GLY A 65 4.28 -17.09 -14.73
N PRO A 66 5.47 -17.44 -15.27
CA PRO A 66 6.61 -16.53 -15.33
C PRO A 66 6.46 -15.37 -16.32
N ASP A 67 5.48 -15.46 -17.23
CA ASP A 67 5.21 -14.36 -18.15
C ASP A 67 4.50 -13.18 -17.47
N ARG A 68 3.81 -13.44 -16.37
CA ARG A 68 3.08 -12.43 -15.62
C ARG A 68 3.70 -12.09 -14.25
N VAL A 69 4.58 -12.94 -13.73
CA VAL A 69 5.27 -12.74 -12.44
C VAL A 69 6.77 -12.91 -12.68
N LYS A 70 7.51 -11.79 -12.70
CA LYS A 70 8.89 -11.76 -13.18
C LYS A 70 9.85 -11.20 -12.14
N GLY A 71 11.03 -11.82 -12.03
CA GLY A 71 12.18 -11.24 -11.35
C GLY A 71 12.96 -10.28 -12.24
N THR A 72 13.59 -9.29 -11.62
CA THR A 72 14.51 -8.37 -12.27
C THR A 72 15.86 -8.39 -11.57
N PRO A 73 16.95 -7.99 -12.23
CA PRO A 73 18.17 -7.61 -11.52
C PRO A 73 17.90 -6.43 -10.57
N ILE A 74 18.77 -6.23 -9.58
CA ILE A 74 18.77 -5.04 -8.71
C ILE A 74 19.14 -3.83 -9.58
N SER A 75 18.12 -3.11 -10.03
CA SER A 75 18.28 -1.95 -10.92
C SER A 75 16.95 -1.16 -10.97
N GLU A 76 16.57 -0.58 -9.85
CA GLU A 76 15.25 -0.01 -9.61
C GLU A 76 14.86 1.06 -10.63
N SER A 77 15.81 1.93 -11.00
CA SER A 77 15.60 2.94 -12.06
C SER A 77 15.19 2.30 -13.38
N ALA A 78 15.85 1.18 -13.75
CA ALA A 78 15.62 0.51 -15.02
C ALA A 78 14.27 -0.22 -15.03
N PHE A 79 13.99 -1.04 -14.01
CA PHE A 79 12.76 -1.81 -14.04
C PHE A 79 11.51 -0.97 -13.71
N LEU A 80 11.62 0.11 -12.91
CA LEU A 80 10.51 1.04 -12.76
C LEU A 80 10.25 1.82 -14.05
N GLY A 81 11.30 2.29 -14.73
CA GLY A 81 11.17 2.90 -16.05
C GLY A 81 10.51 1.97 -17.08
N ALA A 82 10.88 0.68 -17.07
CA ALA A 82 10.22 -0.35 -17.88
C ALA A 82 8.73 -0.52 -17.50
N GLY A 83 8.39 -0.44 -16.21
CA GLY A 83 7.01 -0.47 -15.72
C GLY A 83 6.17 0.70 -16.22
N VAL A 84 6.71 1.90 -16.15
CA VAL A 84 6.04 3.10 -16.70
C VAL A 84 5.81 2.95 -18.20
N ALA A 85 6.83 2.53 -18.95
CA ALA A 85 6.70 2.31 -20.39
C ALA A 85 5.71 1.19 -20.74
N ALA A 86 5.70 0.10 -19.99
CA ALA A 86 4.74 -1.00 -20.15
C ALA A 86 3.29 -0.54 -19.89
N ALA A 87 3.09 0.32 -18.88
CA ALA A 87 1.79 0.93 -18.61
C ALA A 87 1.32 1.80 -19.78
N MET A 88 2.19 2.65 -20.31
CA MET A 88 1.90 3.45 -21.50
C MET A 88 1.62 2.59 -22.74
N ALA A 89 2.18 1.39 -22.82
CA ALA A 89 1.93 0.42 -23.89
C ALA A 89 0.65 -0.42 -23.67
N GLY A 90 -0.13 -0.17 -22.62
CA GLY A 90 -1.45 -0.78 -22.38
C GLY A 90 -1.47 -1.94 -21.39
N LEU A 91 -0.35 -2.27 -20.74
CA LEU A 91 -0.34 -3.17 -19.58
C LEU A 91 -0.79 -2.44 -18.30
N ARG A 92 -1.02 -3.19 -17.24
CA ARG A 92 -1.25 -2.69 -15.87
C ARG A 92 -0.22 -3.29 -14.92
N PRO A 93 1.02 -2.78 -14.94
CA PRO A 93 2.08 -3.35 -14.14
C PRO A 93 1.97 -2.99 -12.67
N VAL A 94 2.28 -3.96 -11.82
CA VAL A 94 2.65 -3.78 -10.42
C VAL A 94 4.15 -3.91 -10.33
N VAL A 95 4.84 -2.83 -10.00
CA VAL A 95 6.29 -2.79 -9.84
C VAL A 95 6.59 -2.76 -8.35
N GLU A 96 7.23 -3.81 -7.83
CA GLU A 96 7.57 -3.88 -6.40
C GLU A 96 9.02 -3.44 -6.19
N ILE A 97 9.22 -2.51 -5.25
CA ILE A 97 10.51 -1.93 -4.88
C ILE A 97 10.76 -2.13 -3.39
N TYR A 98 11.89 -2.70 -3.06
CA TYR A 98 12.29 -3.05 -1.71
C TYR A 98 13.54 -2.25 -1.27
N MET A 99 13.36 -1.03 -0.67
CA MET A 99 12.14 -0.49 -0.03
C MET A 99 11.75 0.86 -0.64
N VAL A 100 10.81 1.61 0.02
CA VAL A 100 10.43 2.97 -0.41
C VAL A 100 11.63 3.92 -0.54
N ASP A 101 12.68 3.69 0.25
CA ASP A 101 13.94 4.42 0.23
C ASP A 101 14.59 4.42 -1.16
N PHE A 102 14.51 3.29 -1.86
CA PHE A 102 15.07 3.11 -3.21
C PHE A 102 14.21 3.72 -4.33
N LEU A 103 13.02 4.26 -4.00
CA LEU A 103 12.34 5.17 -4.93
C LEU A 103 13.16 6.42 -5.22
N GLY A 104 14.11 6.77 -4.35
CA GLY A 104 15.04 7.88 -4.58
C GLY A 104 15.81 7.78 -5.89
N VAL A 105 16.27 6.58 -6.27
CA VAL A 105 16.97 6.36 -7.56
C VAL A 105 16.02 6.27 -8.75
N CYS A 106 14.73 6.16 -8.52
CA CYS A 106 13.68 6.02 -9.54
C CYS A 106 12.94 7.32 -9.85
N MET A 107 13.32 8.42 -9.21
CA MET A 107 12.55 9.67 -9.23
C MET A 107 12.33 10.23 -10.64
N ASP A 108 13.25 10.05 -11.56
CA ASP A 108 13.04 10.49 -12.93
C ASP A 108 11.85 9.78 -13.58
N ALA A 109 11.77 8.46 -13.46
CA ALA A 109 10.67 7.66 -14.01
C ALA A 109 9.31 8.04 -13.38
N LEU A 110 9.28 8.39 -12.10
CA LEU A 110 8.07 8.82 -11.40
C LEU A 110 7.71 10.27 -11.67
N LEU A 111 8.65 11.19 -11.38
CA LEU A 111 8.40 12.63 -11.38
C LEU A 111 8.25 13.18 -12.80
N ASN A 112 9.15 12.81 -13.71
CA ASN A 112 9.24 13.38 -15.05
C ASN A 112 8.45 12.58 -16.11
N HIS A 113 8.18 11.31 -15.86
CA HIS A 113 7.46 10.45 -16.79
C HIS A 113 6.06 10.09 -16.26
N ALA A 114 5.92 9.18 -15.31
CA ALA A 114 4.63 8.66 -14.88
C ALA A 114 3.65 9.77 -14.44
N ALA A 115 4.09 10.69 -13.60
CA ALA A 115 3.26 11.79 -13.07
C ALA A 115 2.90 12.85 -14.10
N LYS A 116 3.61 12.95 -15.23
CA LYS A 116 3.48 14.07 -16.18
C LYS A 116 2.93 13.67 -17.55
N VAL A 117 2.99 12.40 -17.91
CA VAL A 117 2.67 11.93 -19.27
C VAL A 117 1.25 12.33 -19.69
N GLU A 118 0.28 12.25 -18.80
CA GLU A 118 -1.11 12.64 -19.07
C GLU A 118 -1.22 14.15 -19.37
N ALA A 119 -0.64 14.98 -18.50
CA ALA A 119 -0.66 16.43 -18.67
C ALA A 119 0.09 16.87 -19.95
N PHE A 120 1.27 16.33 -20.22
CA PHE A 120 2.08 16.70 -21.37
C PHE A 120 1.50 16.19 -22.70
N SER A 121 0.77 15.09 -22.67
CA SER A 121 0.09 14.57 -23.86
C SER A 121 -1.28 15.20 -24.12
N GLY A 122 -1.73 16.10 -23.24
CA GLY A 122 -3.10 16.65 -23.31
C GLY A 122 -4.17 15.58 -23.08
N GLY A 123 -3.92 14.64 -22.17
CA GLY A 123 -4.82 13.55 -21.81
C GLY A 123 -4.83 12.37 -22.79
N LYS A 124 -3.92 12.34 -23.78
CA LYS A 124 -3.87 11.26 -24.79
C LYS A 124 -3.22 9.97 -24.26
N TRP A 125 -2.31 10.09 -23.31
CA TRP A 125 -1.56 9.00 -22.74
C TRP A 125 -1.70 9.00 -21.22
N THR A 126 -1.77 7.81 -20.65
CA THR A 126 -1.77 7.59 -19.21
C THR A 126 -0.69 6.57 -18.85
N ALA A 127 -0.33 6.48 -17.59
CA ALA A 127 0.63 5.50 -17.08
C ALA A 127 0.03 4.77 -15.87
N PRO A 128 -0.89 3.81 -16.08
CA PRO A 128 -1.56 3.06 -15.00
C PRO A 128 -0.61 2.02 -14.38
N VAL A 129 0.45 2.50 -13.74
CA VAL A 129 1.42 1.68 -12.99
C VAL A 129 1.11 1.76 -11.50
N VAL A 130 1.11 0.62 -10.83
CA VAL A 130 1.12 0.54 -9.36
C VAL A 130 2.54 0.27 -8.90
N VAL A 131 3.10 1.19 -8.13
CA VAL A 131 4.40 1.01 -7.47
C VAL A 131 4.14 0.59 -6.03
N ARG A 132 4.44 -0.65 -5.69
CA ARG A 132 4.26 -1.24 -4.36
C ARG A 132 5.58 -1.22 -3.61
N ALA A 133 5.62 -0.63 -2.42
CA ALA A 133 6.84 -0.59 -1.62
C ALA A 133 6.56 -0.65 -0.12
N PRO A 134 7.37 -1.41 0.64
CA PRO A 134 7.39 -1.33 2.09
C PRO A 134 7.96 0.00 2.56
N CYS A 135 7.42 0.52 3.67
CA CYS A 135 7.85 1.78 4.27
C CYS A 135 7.78 1.73 5.80
N GLY A 136 8.31 2.73 6.46
CA GLY A 136 8.17 2.95 7.88
C GLY A 136 9.26 2.34 8.75
N GLY A 137 9.52 3.02 9.86
CA GLY A 137 10.51 2.65 10.87
C GLY A 137 9.97 1.78 12.00
N GLY A 138 10.80 1.57 13.01
CA GLY A 138 10.51 0.73 14.16
C GLY A 138 11.00 -0.70 14.02
N TYR A 139 11.94 -0.93 13.13
CA TYR A 139 12.34 -2.22 12.62
C TYR A 139 13.85 -2.50 12.79
N GLY A 140 14.65 -1.47 13.05
CA GLY A 140 16.08 -1.56 13.32
C GLY A 140 16.94 -1.88 12.10
N ASP A 141 16.51 -1.47 10.89
CA ASP A 141 17.20 -1.75 9.63
C ASP A 141 18.03 -0.55 9.12
N GLY A 142 18.10 0.50 9.91
CA GLY A 142 18.87 1.70 9.64
C GLY A 142 18.18 2.70 8.72
N GLY A 143 18.76 3.87 8.59
CA GLY A 143 18.13 5.02 7.95
C GLY A 143 17.87 4.91 6.46
N GLN A 144 18.38 3.88 5.79
CA GLN A 144 18.21 3.64 4.36
C GLN A 144 17.12 2.61 4.05
N HIS A 145 16.45 2.06 5.08
CA HIS A 145 15.44 1.03 4.94
C HIS A 145 14.18 1.30 5.76
N GLU A 146 14.09 2.47 6.44
CA GLU A 146 13.01 2.75 7.38
C GLU A 146 12.30 4.08 7.17
N GLN A 147 12.46 4.67 6.00
CA GLN A 147 11.83 5.96 5.72
C GLN A 147 10.33 5.83 5.46
N SER A 148 9.64 6.97 5.62
CA SER A 148 8.20 7.12 5.38
C SER A 148 8.01 8.27 4.39
N LEU A 149 8.23 7.99 3.11
CA LEU A 149 8.33 9.02 2.07
C LEU A 149 6.98 9.43 1.46
N TRP A 150 5.83 9.05 2.07
CA TRP A 150 4.51 9.42 1.54
C TRP A 150 4.31 10.93 1.40
N GLY A 151 4.86 11.75 2.30
CA GLY A 151 4.79 13.21 2.21
C GLY A 151 5.53 13.76 0.99
N TRP A 152 6.73 13.23 0.71
CA TRP A 152 7.51 13.59 -0.47
C TRP A 152 6.82 13.18 -1.77
N LEU A 153 6.35 11.95 -1.84
CA LEU A 153 5.65 11.42 -3.01
C LEU A 153 4.29 12.10 -3.21
N GLY A 154 3.56 12.38 -2.13
CA GLY A 154 2.29 13.08 -2.16
C GLY A 154 2.40 14.56 -2.55
N HIS A 155 3.60 15.15 -2.52
CA HIS A 155 3.87 16.50 -3.02
C HIS A 155 3.94 16.57 -4.55
N ILE A 156 4.08 15.44 -5.24
CA ILE A 156 4.24 15.37 -6.69
C ILE A 156 2.85 15.34 -7.37
N PRO A 157 2.45 16.41 -8.09
CA PRO A 157 1.19 16.40 -8.84
C PRO A 157 1.19 15.32 -9.91
N GLY A 158 0.09 14.56 -9.98
CA GLY A 158 -0.08 13.45 -10.92
C GLY A 158 0.21 12.08 -10.29
N LEU A 159 0.76 12.00 -9.07
CA LEU A 159 0.85 10.75 -8.32
C LEU A 159 -0.34 10.60 -7.36
N THR A 160 -0.88 9.40 -7.25
CA THR A 160 -1.78 8.99 -6.18
C THR A 160 -0.99 8.18 -5.15
N VAL A 161 -0.99 8.58 -3.89
CA VAL A 161 -0.26 7.88 -2.81
C VAL A 161 -1.24 7.24 -1.85
N ILE A 162 -1.06 5.96 -1.57
CA ILE A 162 -1.92 5.13 -0.72
C ILE A 162 -1.09 4.54 0.41
N VAL A 163 -1.58 4.68 1.65
CA VAL A 163 -0.95 4.10 2.85
C VAL A 163 -2.04 3.43 3.69
N PRO A 164 -2.40 2.17 3.42
CA PRO A 164 -3.48 1.47 4.11
C PRO A 164 -3.18 1.23 5.59
N SER A 165 -4.22 1.05 6.40
CA SER A 165 -4.10 0.85 7.84
C SER A 165 -4.61 -0.51 8.32
N THR A 166 -5.43 -1.20 7.54
CA THR A 166 -6.00 -2.51 7.89
C THR A 166 -5.95 -3.47 6.71
N PRO A 167 -6.04 -4.78 6.94
CA PRO A 167 -6.11 -5.76 5.84
C PRO A 167 -7.26 -5.49 4.85
N ALA A 168 -8.43 -5.13 5.36
CA ALA A 168 -9.59 -4.84 4.51
C ALA A 168 -9.38 -3.59 3.64
N ASP A 169 -8.77 -2.53 4.19
CA ASP A 169 -8.40 -1.34 3.42
C ASP A 169 -7.34 -1.70 2.39
N ALA A 170 -6.33 -2.47 2.78
CA ALA A 170 -5.20 -2.82 1.92
C ALA A 170 -5.64 -3.57 0.66
N GLY A 171 -6.47 -4.61 0.81
CA GLY A 171 -6.98 -5.35 -0.35
C GLY A 171 -7.93 -4.53 -1.24
N GLY A 172 -8.89 -3.80 -0.62
CA GLY A 172 -9.82 -2.98 -1.39
C GLY A 172 -9.15 -1.81 -2.12
N LEU A 173 -8.10 -1.22 -1.52
CA LEU A 173 -7.29 -0.18 -2.12
C LEU A 173 -6.34 -0.69 -3.20
N MET A 174 -5.79 -1.89 -3.04
CA MET A 174 -5.00 -2.54 -4.09
C MET A 174 -5.87 -2.75 -5.34
N LEU A 175 -7.10 -3.24 -5.16
CA LEU A 175 -8.01 -3.41 -6.30
C LEU A 175 -8.36 -2.07 -6.96
N ALA A 176 -8.60 -1.02 -6.16
CA ALA A 176 -8.83 0.32 -6.68
C ALA A 176 -7.61 0.89 -7.43
N ALA A 177 -6.40 0.66 -6.91
CA ALA A 177 -5.16 1.06 -7.55
C ALA A 177 -4.97 0.40 -8.92
N LEU A 178 -5.28 -0.91 -9.02
CA LEU A 178 -5.20 -1.65 -10.27
C LEU A 178 -6.23 -1.24 -11.32
N GLN A 179 -7.32 -0.58 -10.92
CA GLN A 179 -8.36 -0.05 -11.82
C GLN A 179 -8.15 1.44 -12.16
N HIS A 180 -7.26 2.12 -11.45
CA HIS A 180 -6.98 3.53 -11.67
C HIS A 180 -6.15 3.73 -12.95
N ASP A 181 -6.43 4.79 -13.71
CA ASP A 181 -5.74 5.04 -14.98
C ASP A 181 -4.46 5.88 -14.84
N GLY A 182 -4.22 6.49 -13.68
CA GLY A 182 -2.98 7.19 -13.36
C GLY A 182 -2.03 6.34 -12.51
N PRO A 183 -0.79 6.84 -12.28
CA PRO A 183 0.20 6.14 -11.45
C PRO A 183 -0.19 6.17 -9.97
N VAL A 184 -0.06 5.02 -9.31
CA VAL A 184 -0.35 4.84 -7.89
C VAL A 184 0.89 4.34 -7.14
N ILE A 185 1.22 5.02 -6.05
CA ILE A 185 2.25 4.57 -5.10
C ILE A 185 1.53 3.93 -3.92
N PHE A 186 1.69 2.63 -3.76
CA PHE A 186 1.05 1.82 -2.72
C PHE A 186 2.08 1.46 -1.66
N LEU A 187 1.99 2.08 -0.49
CA LEU A 187 2.97 1.95 0.59
C LEU A 187 2.44 1.08 1.73
N GLU A 188 3.18 0.03 2.06
CA GLU A 188 2.86 -0.91 3.13
C GLU A 188 3.75 -0.66 4.33
N HIS A 189 3.15 -0.22 5.45
CA HIS A 189 3.94 0.00 6.67
C HIS A 189 4.43 -1.34 7.24
N LYS A 190 5.75 -1.49 7.42
CA LYS A 190 6.39 -2.75 7.82
C LYS A 190 5.86 -3.32 9.14
N LEU A 191 5.53 -2.47 10.12
CA LEU A 191 4.95 -2.92 11.39
C LEU A 191 3.51 -3.44 11.27
N LEU A 192 2.85 -3.27 10.12
CA LEU A 192 1.55 -3.87 9.82
C LEU A 192 1.68 -5.13 8.97
N SER A 193 2.82 -5.34 8.32
CA SER A 193 3.06 -6.45 7.40
C SER A 193 3.76 -7.62 8.11
N GLU A 194 3.02 -8.67 8.33
CA GLU A 194 3.49 -9.93 8.92
C GLU A 194 4.71 -10.51 8.18
N SER A 195 4.69 -10.48 6.85
CA SER A 195 5.80 -11.00 6.04
C SER A 195 7.11 -10.29 6.32
N TRP A 196 7.06 -8.99 6.57
CA TRP A 196 8.26 -8.23 6.94
C TRP A 196 8.72 -8.54 8.35
N LEU A 197 7.78 -8.64 9.29
CA LEU A 197 8.09 -9.00 10.68
C LEU A 197 8.71 -10.40 10.79
N GLU A 198 8.20 -11.37 10.03
CA GLU A 198 8.74 -12.72 9.96
C GLU A 198 10.12 -12.75 9.29
N PHE A 199 10.29 -12.06 8.17
CA PHE A 199 11.55 -12.02 7.42
C PHE A 199 12.71 -11.51 8.27
N LEU A 200 12.54 -10.42 9.02
CA LEU A 200 13.60 -9.90 9.88
C LEU A 200 13.65 -10.55 11.24
N GLY A 201 12.54 -11.01 11.79
CA GLY A 201 12.54 -11.80 13.03
C GLY A 201 13.36 -13.08 12.88
N ALA A 202 13.26 -13.76 11.73
CA ALA A 202 14.07 -14.92 11.37
C ALA A 202 15.55 -14.57 11.12
N GLY A 203 15.87 -13.34 10.77
CA GLY A 203 17.23 -12.86 10.47
C GLY A 203 18.16 -12.70 11.69
N GLY A 204 17.80 -13.19 12.87
CA GLY A 204 18.69 -13.27 14.03
C GLY A 204 18.87 -11.98 14.83
N ARG A 205 18.03 -10.99 14.64
CA ARG A 205 18.03 -9.73 15.42
C ARG A 205 17.41 -9.96 16.81
N LYS A 206 18.07 -10.76 17.64
CA LYS A 206 17.58 -11.21 18.96
C LYS A 206 17.37 -10.09 19.99
N ASN A 207 17.86 -8.89 19.71
CA ASN A 207 17.83 -7.75 20.66
C ASN A 207 16.91 -6.62 20.22
N ILE A 208 16.08 -6.83 19.19
CA ILE A 208 15.12 -5.82 18.72
C ILE A 208 13.73 -6.29 19.09
N GLU A 209 13.07 -5.51 19.93
CA GLU A 209 11.65 -5.66 20.20
C GLU A 209 10.88 -4.77 19.21
N TYR A 210 10.03 -5.39 18.39
CA TYR A 210 9.20 -4.64 17.47
C TYR A 210 7.98 -4.09 18.20
N ASP A 211 7.83 -2.79 18.18
CA ASP A 211 6.63 -2.13 18.70
C ASP A 211 5.47 -2.26 17.70
N VAL A 212 4.96 -3.48 17.57
CA VAL A 212 3.84 -3.82 16.68
C VAL A 212 2.53 -3.39 17.35
N PRO A 213 1.63 -2.68 16.66
CA PRO A 213 0.33 -2.34 17.24
C PRO A 213 -0.49 -3.60 17.51
N ALA A 214 -1.34 -3.54 18.55
CA ALA A 214 -2.20 -4.66 18.95
C ALA A 214 -3.19 -5.06 17.83
N GLU A 215 -3.57 -4.11 16.98
CA GLU A 215 -4.46 -4.31 15.84
C GLU A 215 -3.84 -3.82 14.53
N GLY A 216 -4.41 -4.24 13.41
CA GLY A 216 -4.03 -3.78 12.07
C GLY A 216 -3.19 -4.74 11.26
N THR A 217 -2.43 -5.65 11.90
CA THR A 217 -1.63 -6.66 11.20
C THR A 217 -2.47 -7.79 10.63
N ARG A 218 -3.59 -8.09 11.29
CA ARG A 218 -4.57 -9.11 10.90
C ARG A 218 -5.99 -8.61 11.15
N GLY A 219 -6.95 -9.05 10.34
CA GLY A 219 -8.34 -8.65 10.53
C GLY A 219 -9.33 -9.28 9.54
N PRO A 220 -10.63 -9.01 9.72
CA PRO A 220 -11.67 -9.52 8.85
C PRO A 220 -11.62 -8.82 7.48
N VAL A 221 -11.76 -9.63 6.42
CA VAL A 221 -11.78 -9.18 5.03
C VAL A 221 -12.97 -9.79 4.29
N PRO A 222 -13.46 -9.16 3.21
CA PRO A 222 -14.55 -9.71 2.42
C PRO A 222 -14.12 -10.99 1.68
N SER A 223 -15.05 -11.87 1.39
CA SER A 223 -14.80 -13.08 0.60
C SER A 223 -14.50 -12.79 -0.88
N LYS A 224 -14.97 -11.66 -1.37
CA LYS A 224 -14.69 -11.11 -2.70
C LYS A 224 -14.34 -9.64 -2.56
N TRP A 225 -13.26 -9.23 -3.19
CA TRP A 225 -12.80 -7.85 -3.16
C TRP A 225 -13.62 -6.96 -4.08
N GLU A 226 -13.88 -5.75 -3.60
CA GLU A 226 -14.43 -4.63 -4.37
C GLU A 226 -13.52 -3.42 -4.21
N PRO A 227 -13.37 -2.58 -5.23
CA PRO A 227 -12.49 -1.42 -5.14
C PRO A 227 -13.04 -0.39 -4.16
N LEU A 228 -12.15 0.17 -3.35
CA LEU A 228 -12.47 1.27 -2.47
C LEU A 228 -12.25 2.61 -3.18
N SER A 229 -13.11 3.60 -2.91
CA SER A 229 -12.97 4.92 -3.52
C SER A 229 -11.82 5.72 -2.93
N PHE A 230 -10.99 6.33 -3.75
CA PHE A 230 -9.98 7.29 -3.31
C PHE A 230 -10.61 8.61 -2.82
N GLY A 231 -9.87 9.37 -2.02
CA GLY A 231 -10.28 10.70 -1.57
C GLY A 231 -11.32 10.76 -0.44
N LYS A 232 -11.65 9.63 0.18
CA LYS A 232 -12.59 9.57 1.31
C LYS A 232 -11.89 9.08 2.58
N ALA A 233 -12.01 9.84 3.67
CA ALA A 233 -11.49 9.44 4.97
C ALA A 233 -12.49 8.51 5.70
N ALA A 234 -11.96 7.53 6.46
CA ALA A 234 -12.75 6.69 7.36
C ALA A 234 -12.68 7.24 8.79
N ILE A 235 -13.81 7.34 9.44
CA ILE A 235 -13.88 7.65 10.88
C ILE A 235 -13.70 6.35 11.65
N ARG A 236 -12.53 6.15 12.26
CA ARG A 236 -12.22 4.97 13.08
C ARG A 236 -12.76 5.08 14.50
N ARG A 237 -12.86 6.30 15.01
CA ARG A 237 -13.42 6.61 16.33
C ARG A 237 -14.12 7.95 16.30
N LYS A 238 -15.33 8.02 16.81
CA LYS A 238 -16.06 9.29 17.01
C LYS A 238 -15.59 9.96 18.30
N GLY A 239 -15.50 11.28 18.29
CA GLY A 239 -15.13 12.11 19.43
C GLY A 239 -15.62 13.53 19.25
N THR A 240 -15.45 14.37 20.29
CA THR A 240 -15.93 15.76 20.33
C THR A 240 -14.83 16.78 20.63
N ASP A 241 -13.70 16.34 21.17
CA ASP A 241 -12.67 17.23 21.74
C ASP A 241 -11.58 17.56 20.72
N VAL A 242 -11.13 16.57 19.95
CA VAL A 242 -10.02 16.71 19.01
C VAL A 242 -10.21 15.79 17.82
N THR A 243 -9.79 16.24 16.64
CA THR A 243 -9.68 15.41 15.44
C THR A 243 -8.23 15.01 15.20
N VAL A 244 -7.96 13.72 15.14
CA VAL A 244 -6.65 13.16 14.75
C VAL A 244 -6.77 12.54 13.38
N VAL A 245 -5.93 13.00 12.43
CA VAL A 245 -5.82 12.44 11.08
C VAL A 245 -4.50 11.69 10.97
N SER A 246 -4.53 10.45 10.54
CA SER A 246 -3.34 9.60 10.48
C SER A 246 -3.41 8.57 9.35
N VAL A 247 -2.29 7.89 9.05
CA VAL A 247 -2.11 6.89 8.00
C VAL A 247 -1.33 5.68 8.50
N GLY A 248 -1.48 4.55 7.84
CA GLY A 248 -0.71 3.34 8.14
C GLY A 248 -0.77 2.96 9.63
N VAL A 249 0.38 2.69 10.22
CA VAL A 249 0.52 2.36 11.65
C VAL A 249 0.06 3.48 12.59
N GLY A 250 0.19 4.74 12.16
CA GLY A 250 -0.20 5.91 12.97
C GLY A 250 -1.70 5.94 13.32
N VAL A 251 -2.55 5.28 12.54
CA VAL A 251 -3.98 5.12 12.87
C VAL A 251 -4.14 4.31 14.15
N HIS A 252 -3.42 3.19 14.26
CA HIS A 252 -3.47 2.31 15.44
C HIS A 252 -2.88 3.01 16.66
N ARG A 253 -1.76 3.74 16.49
CA ARG A 253 -1.17 4.55 17.57
C ARG A 253 -2.13 5.64 18.08
N ALA A 254 -2.86 6.28 17.18
CA ALA A 254 -3.87 7.26 17.56
C ALA A 254 -5.04 6.62 18.35
N LEU A 255 -5.47 5.43 17.96
CA LEU A 255 -6.49 4.67 18.69
C LEU A 255 -6.00 4.24 20.08
N GLU A 256 -4.80 3.68 20.18
CA GLU A 256 -4.16 3.30 21.45
C GLU A 256 -4.02 4.52 22.39
N ALA A 257 -3.53 5.65 21.86
CA ALA A 257 -3.41 6.89 22.64
C ALA A 257 -4.77 7.42 23.12
N ALA A 258 -5.80 7.29 22.31
CA ALA A 258 -7.15 7.70 22.69
C ALA A 258 -7.72 6.83 23.82
N GLU A 259 -7.39 5.54 23.90
CA GLU A 259 -7.76 4.66 25.01
C GLU A 259 -7.00 5.01 26.30
N LEU A 260 -5.71 5.33 26.18
CA LEU A 260 -4.90 5.77 27.34
C LEU A 260 -5.44 7.06 27.95
N ARG A 261 -5.86 8.03 27.13
CA ARG A 261 -6.44 9.29 27.60
C ARG A 261 -7.70 9.07 28.44
N ILE A 262 -8.57 8.15 28.06
CA ILE A 262 -9.77 7.81 28.85
C ILE A 262 -9.39 7.27 30.23
N LYS A 263 -8.30 6.54 30.35
CA LYS A 263 -7.86 5.96 31.65
C LYS A 263 -7.20 6.96 32.58
N TYR A 264 -6.46 7.93 32.06
CA TYR A 264 -5.52 8.74 32.85
C TYR A 264 -5.85 10.22 32.94
N ILE A 265 -6.69 10.77 32.09
CA ILE A 265 -7.16 12.15 32.19
C ILE A 265 -8.57 12.15 32.77
N ARG A 266 -8.67 12.12 34.11
CA ARG A 266 -9.88 12.59 34.80
C ARG A 266 -9.95 14.11 34.60
N PRO A 267 -11.14 14.68 34.32
CA PRO A 267 -11.30 16.13 34.34
C PRO A 267 -10.90 16.66 35.71
N LEU A 268 -10.04 17.65 35.72
CA LEU A 268 -9.62 18.38 36.93
C LEU A 268 -10.67 19.43 37.34
N TRP A 269 -11.95 19.20 37.00
CA TRP A 269 -13.09 20.00 37.46
C TRP A 269 -14.17 19.13 38.04
#